data_5013712266b256bb833197b648ed1dd8
#
_entry.id   5013712266b256bb833197b648ed1dd8
#
_cell.length_a   1.000
_cell.length_b   1.000
_cell.length_c   1.000
_cell.angle_alpha   90.00
_cell.angle_beta   90.00
_cell.angle_gamma   90.00
#
_symmetry.space_group_name_H-M   'P 1'
#
loop_
_entity.id
_entity.type
_entity.pdbx_description
1 polymer ?
#
loop_
_entity_poly.entity_id
_entity_poly.type
_entity_poly.pdbx_seq_one_letter_code
_entity_poly.pdbx_strand_id
1 'polypeptide(L)'
;PQKSNIEEKTDSASLAQLPLVYENAELQNILTPIAGHFHLQVTYQNESARHIRLFLQLEKNMSLDDIIELMNHFEKVNIRHEGQTLIVE
;
A
#
# COMPACT_ATOMS: atom_id res chain seq x y z
N PRO A 1 28.56 -0.18 -7.27
CA PRO A 1 28.21 0.16 -7.45
C PRO A 1 27.62 0.23 -7.55
N GLN A 2 27.67 0.26 -7.40
CA GLN A 2 27.15 0.49 -7.63
C GLN A 2 26.42 0.28 -7.62
N LYS A 3 26.50 -0.11 -7.67
CA LYS A 3 25.79 -0.34 -7.83
C LYS A 3 24.99 -0.20 -7.54
N SER A 4 25.10 -0.33 -7.25
CA SER A 4 24.25 -0.25 -6.97
C SER A 4 23.29 0.44 -7.20
N ASN A 5 22.99 1.14 -7.67
CA ASN A 5 22.08 1.93 -7.95
C ASN A 5 21.13 1.51 -8.84
N ILE A 6 21.32 0.85 -9.66
CA ILE A 6 20.48 0.33 -10.49
C ILE A 6 19.41 -0.29 -9.87
N GLU A 7 19.64 -0.83 -8.86
CA GLU A 7 18.67 -1.49 -8.22
C GLU A 7 17.62 -0.67 -7.81
N GLU A 8 17.82 0.54 -7.68
CA GLU A 8 16.76 1.27 -7.24
C GLU A 8 15.66 1.27 -8.09
N LYS A 9 15.79 1.24 -9.37
CA LYS A 9 14.63 1.21 -10.16
C LYS A 9 13.96 -0.05 -10.02
N THR A 10 14.66 -1.09 -9.82
CA THR A 10 14.04 -2.35 -9.63
C THR A 10 13.25 -2.31 -8.37
N ASP A 11 13.79 -1.66 -7.36
CA ASP A 11 13.11 -1.63 -6.11
C ASP A 11 11.84 -0.86 -6.15
N SER A 12 11.69 0.07 -7.04
CA SER A 12 10.45 0.82 -7.08
C SER A 12 9.30 -0.07 -7.44
N ALA A 13 9.54 -1.22 -8.06
CA ALA A 13 8.49 -2.13 -8.40
C ALA A 13 8.44 -3.34 -7.47
N SER A 14 9.31 -3.40 -6.46
CA SER A 14 9.39 -4.56 -5.60
C SER A 14 8.94 -4.21 -4.19
N LEU A 15 8.20 -5.07 -3.57
CA LEU A 15 7.74 -4.87 -2.21
C LEU A 15 8.60 -5.63 -1.21
N ALA A 16 9.80 -6.03 -1.61
CA ALA A 16 10.60 -6.88 -0.74
C ALA A 16 10.98 -6.22 0.58
N GLN A 17 10.99 -4.89 0.62
CA GLN A 17 11.35 -4.18 1.83
C GLN A 17 10.15 -3.86 2.72
N LEU A 18 8.96 -4.26 2.33
CA LEU A 18 7.77 -4.00 3.11
C LEU A 18 7.31 -5.29 3.77
N PRO A 19 6.62 -5.19 4.89
CA PRO A 19 5.95 -6.38 5.41
C PRO A 19 4.96 -6.86 4.38
N LEU A 20 4.97 -8.13 4.08
CA LEU A 20 4.07 -8.68 3.09
C LEU A 20 2.84 -9.34 3.70
N VAL A 21 2.90 -9.66 4.99
CA VAL A 21 1.77 -10.28 5.66
C VAL A 21 1.28 -9.37 6.75
N TYR A 22 -0.01 -9.06 6.72
CA TYR A 22 -0.64 -8.23 7.72
C TYR A 22 -1.75 -9.05 8.34
N GLU A 23 -1.68 -9.25 9.65
CA GLU A 23 -2.67 -10.05 10.35
C GLU A 23 -3.38 -9.16 11.34
N ASN A 24 -4.66 -8.96 11.14
CA ASN A 24 -5.49 -8.15 12.02
C ASN A 24 -4.89 -6.76 12.20
N ALA A 25 -4.43 -6.16 11.11
CA ALA A 25 -3.78 -4.86 11.14
C ALA A 25 -4.75 -3.78 10.72
N GLU A 26 -4.64 -2.61 11.35
CA GLU A 26 -5.48 -1.49 10.98
C GLU A 26 -5.09 -0.96 9.61
N LEU A 27 -6.07 -0.48 8.86
CA LEU A 27 -5.83 0.00 7.52
C LEU A 27 -4.74 1.07 7.49
N GLN A 28 -4.73 1.97 8.46
CA GLN A 28 -3.70 3.01 8.48
C GLN A 28 -2.30 2.40 8.63
N ASN A 29 -2.17 1.31 9.35
CA ASN A 29 -0.88 0.66 9.54
C ASN A 29 -0.45 -0.14 8.31
N ILE A 30 -1.38 -0.45 7.43
CA ILE A 30 -1.07 -1.12 6.18
C ILE A 30 -0.71 -0.11 5.11
N LEU A 31 -1.49 0.99 5.03
CA LEU A 31 -1.26 1.97 3.97
C LEU A 31 -0.04 2.83 4.19
N THR A 32 0.35 3.09 5.43
CA THR A 32 1.49 3.96 5.69
C THR A 32 2.77 3.44 5.05
N PRO A 33 3.17 2.17 5.24
CA PRO A 33 4.38 1.69 4.60
C PRO A 33 4.23 1.60 3.08
N ILE A 34 3.04 1.26 2.60
CA ILE A 34 2.82 1.16 1.16
C ILE A 34 2.95 2.53 0.52
N ALA A 35 2.29 3.53 1.11
CA ALA A 35 2.39 4.89 0.57
C ALA A 35 3.82 5.39 0.62
N GLY A 36 4.53 5.09 1.69
CA GLY A 36 5.93 5.51 1.78
C GLY A 36 6.79 4.87 0.70
N HIS A 37 6.54 3.61 0.42
CA HIS A 37 7.32 2.90 -0.61
C HIS A 37 7.09 3.51 -2.00
N PHE A 38 5.87 3.93 -2.29
CA PHE A 38 5.54 4.49 -3.60
C PHE A 38 5.54 6.02 -3.60
N HIS A 39 5.98 6.65 -2.49
CA HIS A 39 6.07 8.11 -2.39
C HIS A 39 4.71 8.76 -2.60
N LEU A 40 3.70 8.23 -1.92
CA LEU A 40 2.34 8.73 -2.02
C LEU A 40 1.88 9.31 -0.71
N GLN A 41 0.85 10.12 -0.76
CA GLN A 41 0.18 10.62 0.42
C GLN A 41 -1.12 9.85 0.60
N VAL A 42 -1.62 9.79 1.81
CA VAL A 42 -2.88 9.10 2.08
C VAL A 42 -3.81 10.07 2.76
N THR A 43 -5.01 10.19 2.23
CA THR A 43 -6.05 11.04 2.80
C THR A 43 -7.22 10.15 3.19
N TYR A 44 -7.67 10.28 4.43
CA TYR A 44 -8.81 9.50 4.90
C TYR A 44 -10.03 10.41 4.95
N GLN A 45 -10.94 10.25 4.01
CA GLN A 45 -12.17 11.01 4.03
C GLN A 45 -13.12 10.48 5.08
N ASN A 46 -12.98 9.20 5.41
CA ASN A 46 -13.75 8.60 6.47
C ASN A 46 -12.77 8.19 7.56
N GLU A 47 -12.74 8.93 8.66
CA GLU A 47 -11.77 8.65 9.70
C GLU A 47 -11.94 7.27 10.30
N SER A 48 -13.15 6.74 10.31
CA SER A 48 -13.35 5.40 10.85
C SER A 48 -12.64 4.36 10.03
N ALA A 49 -12.36 4.64 8.77
CA ALA A 49 -11.69 3.66 7.92
C ALA A 49 -10.26 3.38 8.39
N ARG A 50 -9.64 4.32 9.11
CA ARG A 50 -8.29 4.10 9.60
C ARG A 50 -8.20 2.87 10.48
N HIS A 51 -9.29 2.55 11.16
CA HIS A 51 -9.28 1.50 12.17
C HIS A 51 -9.86 0.18 11.69
N ILE A 52 -10.17 0.08 10.40
CA ILE A 52 -10.64 -1.19 9.84
C ILE A 52 -9.49 -2.17 9.88
N ARG A 53 -9.73 -3.35 10.43
CA ARG A 53 -8.68 -4.35 10.58
C ARG A 53 -8.81 -5.38 9.49
N LEU A 54 -7.69 -5.71 8.88
CA LEU A 54 -7.67 -6.62 7.75
C LEU A 54 -6.62 -7.70 7.93
N PHE A 55 -6.86 -8.82 7.27
CA PHE A 55 -5.86 -9.86 7.09
C PHE A 55 -5.49 -9.80 5.61
N LEU A 56 -4.26 -9.46 5.31
CA LEU A 56 -3.85 -9.18 3.95
C LEU A 56 -2.50 -9.80 3.69
N GLN A 57 -2.32 -10.39 2.52
CA GLN A 57 -1.02 -10.90 2.11
C GLN A 57 -0.68 -10.32 0.76
N LEU A 58 0.47 -9.67 0.68
CA LEU A 58 0.94 -9.08 -0.55
C LEU A 58 2.01 -9.97 -1.16
N GLU A 59 2.27 -9.78 -2.45
CA GLU A 59 3.35 -10.47 -3.11
C GLU A 59 4.39 -9.47 -3.52
N LYS A 60 5.63 -9.91 -3.63
CA LYS A 60 6.74 -9.00 -3.87
C LYS A 60 6.63 -8.24 -5.16
N ASN A 61 5.97 -8.81 -6.15
CA ASN A 61 5.92 -8.20 -7.47
C ASN A 61 4.64 -7.45 -7.77
N MET A 62 3.85 -7.16 -6.75
CA MET A 62 2.59 -6.46 -7.00
C MET A 62 2.85 -5.01 -7.33
N SER A 63 2.12 -4.49 -8.30
CA SER A 63 2.14 -3.07 -8.59
C SER A 63 1.22 -2.34 -7.63
N LEU A 64 1.29 -1.03 -7.61
CA LEU A 64 0.41 -0.24 -6.78
C LEU A 64 -1.04 -0.50 -7.16
N ASP A 65 -1.34 -0.58 -8.47
CA ASP A 65 -2.71 -0.82 -8.89
C ASP A 65 -3.20 -2.19 -8.42
N ASP A 66 -2.32 -3.19 -8.41
CA ASP A 66 -2.69 -4.51 -7.93
C ASP A 66 -3.01 -4.48 -6.44
N ILE A 67 -2.25 -3.71 -5.67
CA ILE A 67 -2.48 -3.60 -4.25
C ILE A 67 -3.81 -2.91 -3.99
N ILE A 68 -4.09 -1.83 -4.71
CA ILE A 68 -5.33 -1.10 -4.54
C ILE A 68 -6.52 -1.99 -4.90
N GLU A 69 -6.39 -2.75 -5.98
CA GLU A 69 -7.46 -3.62 -6.38
C GLU A 69 -7.70 -4.71 -5.35
N LEU A 70 -6.63 -5.27 -4.82
CA LEU A 70 -6.76 -6.30 -3.79
C LEU A 70 -7.45 -5.73 -2.55
N MET A 71 -7.06 -4.54 -2.13
CA MET A 71 -7.66 -3.97 -0.93
C MET A 71 -9.12 -3.59 -1.15
N ASN A 72 -9.48 -3.20 -2.36
CA ASN A 72 -10.87 -2.85 -2.65
C ASN A 72 -11.78 -4.08 -2.75
N HIS A 73 -11.21 -5.28 -2.72
CA HIS A 73 -12.03 -6.47 -2.62
C HIS A 73 -12.62 -6.61 -1.21
N PHE A 74 -12.05 -5.95 -0.22
CA PHE A 74 -12.60 -5.99 1.12
C PHE A 74 -13.82 -5.07 1.17
N GLU A 75 -14.91 -5.56 1.71
CA GLU A 75 -16.18 -4.89 1.58
C GLU A 75 -16.17 -3.49 2.16
N LYS A 76 -15.40 -3.24 3.20
CA LYS A 76 -15.43 -1.96 3.88
C LYS A 76 -14.32 -1.03 3.43
N VAL A 77 -13.54 -1.40 2.43
CA VAL A 77 -12.39 -0.62 2.01
C VAL A 77 -12.65 -0.06 0.63
N ASN A 78 -12.57 1.26 0.50
CA ASN A 78 -12.70 1.93 -0.79
C ASN A 78 -11.57 2.90 -0.94
N ILE A 79 -10.63 2.61 -1.83
CA ILE A 79 -9.44 3.41 -2.03
C ILE A 79 -9.41 3.90 -3.47
N ARG A 80 -9.18 5.20 -3.65
CA ARG A 80 -8.97 5.79 -4.97
C ARG A 80 -7.55 6.26 -5.06
N HIS A 81 -6.98 6.20 -6.24
CA HIS A 81 -5.64 6.70 -6.50
C HIS A 81 -5.76 7.91 -7.43
N GLU A 82 -5.41 9.07 -6.93
CA GLU A 82 -5.45 10.29 -7.72
C GLU A 82 -4.11 10.98 -7.62
N GLY A 83 -3.39 11.06 -8.72
CA GLY A 83 -2.08 11.68 -8.74
C GLY A 83 -1.14 10.95 -7.81
N GLN A 84 -0.60 11.64 -6.82
CA GLN A 84 0.28 11.02 -5.84
C GLN A 84 -0.42 10.85 -4.51
N THR A 85 -1.72 10.73 -4.51
CA THR A 85 -2.51 10.60 -3.29
C THR A 85 -3.41 9.39 -3.36
N LEU A 86 -3.47 8.65 -2.27
CA LEU A 86 -4.47 7.60 -2.10
C LEU A 86 -5.56 8.17 -1.22
N ILE A 87 -6.80 8.05 -1.67
CA ILE A 87 -7.95 8.59 -0.95
C ILE A 87 -8.79 7.43 -0.44
N VAL A 88 -8.96 7.37 0.86
CA VAL A 88 -9.74 6.32 1.50
C VAL A 88 -11.10 6.91 1.84
N GLU A 89 -12.14 6.32 1.30
CA GLU A 89 -13.50 6.83 1.45
C GLU A 89 -14.32 6.06 2.45
#